data_58d645fd78e0f35fa9e1ae9145d804cb
#
_entry.id   58d645fd78e0f35fa9e1ae9145d804cb
#
_cell.length_a   1.000
_cell.length_b   1.000
_cell.length_c   1.000
_cell.angle_alpha   90.00
_cell.angle_beta   90.00
_cell.angle_gamma   90.00
#
_symmetry.space_group_name_H-M   'P 1'
#
loop_
_entity.id
_entity.type
_entity.pdbx_description
1 polymer ?
#
loop_
_entity_poly.entity_id
_entity_poly.type
_entity_poly.pdbx_seq_one_letter_code
_entity_poly.pdbx_strand_id
1 'polypeptide(L)'
;MTIKTVLFDFSGTLLRIEPAEEWLRGTLAATGHVLPEARVVELAAELERVGAQPGGAPGAPVRFPDARTAELWPVRDESAAAHRAAYTGLSRHVPLPDDALHEELYARHMRPEGWRPYPDAHDVLAGLRARGVRVGVVSNVGWDIRPVFRAHGLDAFVDAYTLSFEHGVQKPDARLFATACGLLGASGPETLMVGDSREADGGASALGCAVHFVEHLPVTSRPAGLRPVLGLVDAGA
;
A
#
# COMPACT_ATOMS: atom_id res chain seq x y z
N MET A 1 14.03 -23.29 10.15
CA MET A 1 12.64 -22.87 10.48
C MET A 1 11.89 -22.88 9.16
N THR A 2 10.90 -23.74 8.99
CA THR A 2 10.21 -23.90 7.70
C THR A 2 9.15 -22.81 7.54
N ILE A 3 9.29 -21.94 6.55
CA ILE A 3 8.30 -20.92 6.21
C ILE A 3 7.17 -21.58 5.41
N LYS A 4 5.94 -21.53 5.94
CA LYS A 4 4.72 -22.10 5.32
C LYS A 4 3.76 -21.04 4.83
N THR A 5 3.97 -19.78 5.24
CA THR A 5 3.10 -18.65 4.94
C THR A 5 3.94 -17.43 4.70
N VAL A 6 3.58 -16.64 3.70
CA VAL A 6 4.17 -15.32 3.44
C VAL A 6 3.05 -14.29 3.47
N LEU A 7 3.22 -13.27 4.32
CA LEU A 7 2.39 -12.08 4.36
C LEU A 7 3.10 -10.98 3.57
N PHE A 8 2.38 -10.33 2.69
CA PHE A 8 2.88 -9.18 1.94
C PHE A 8 2.15 -7.92 2.33
N ASP A 9 2.86 -6.82 2.45
CA ASP A 9 2.26 -5.51 2.32
C ASP A 9 1.86 -5.23 0.86
N PHE A 10 0.99 -4.25 0.66
CA PHE A 10 0.43 -3.88 -0.64
C PHE A 10 1.27 -2.80 -1.33
N SER A 11 1.21 -1.57 -0.78
CA SER A 11 1.78 -0.38 -1.43
C SER A 11 3.29 -0.27 -1.21
N GLY A 12 4.05 -0.14 -2.29
CA GLY A 12 5.52 -0.12 -2.20
C GLY A 12 6.14 -1.52 -2.09
N THR A 13 5.33 -2.55 -1.90
CA THR A 13 5.77 -3.95 -1.78
C THR A 13 5.39 -4.78 -3.00
N LEU A 14 4.11 -5.08 -3.21
CA LEU A 14 3.61 -5.82 -4.38
C LEU A 14 3.24 -4.90 -5.54
N LEU A 15 2.64 -3.76 -5.23
CA LEU A 15 2.24 -2.75 -6.21
C LEU A 15 2.73 -1.36 -5.77
N ARG A 16 2.82 -0.47 -6.73
CA ARG A 16 3.19 0.93 -6.54
C ARG A 16 2.10 1.83 -7.12
N ILE A 17 1.73 2.87 -6.39
CA ILE A 17 0.88 3.93 -6.93
C ILE A 17 1.57 4.66 -8.09
N GLU A 18 0.81 5.13 -9.07
CA GLU A 18 1.31 5.96 -10.16
C GLU A 18 2.00 7.24 -9.62
N PRO A 19 2.94 7.84 -10.35
CA PRO A 19 3.54 9.12 -9.98
C PRO A 19 2.49 10.22 -9.78
N ALA A 20 2.76 11.17 -8.88
CA ALA A 20 1.84 12.26 -8.56
C ALA A 20 1.39 13.07 -9.79
N GLU A 21 2.27 13.25 -10.78
CA GLU A 21 1.92 13.90 -12.03
C GLU A 21 0.88 13.10 -12.85
N GLU A 22 1.06 11.78 -12.95
CA GLU A 22 0.11 10.92 -13.66
C GLU A 22 -1.23 10.85 -12.93
N TRP A 23 -1.19 10.79 -11.61
CA TRP A 23 -2.36 10.83 -10.74
C TRP A 23 -3.17 12.11 -10.94
N LEU A 24 -2.51 13.28 -10.94
CA LEU A 24 -3.18 14.55 -11.20
C LEU A 24 -3.69 14.65 -12.64
N ARG A 25 -2.87 14.30 -13.66
CA ARG A 25 -3.27 14.32 -15.07
C ARG A 25 -4.49 13.44 -15.33
N GLY A 26 -4.48 12.23 -14.80
CA GLY A 26 -5.60 11.31 -14.97
C GLY A 26 -6.88 11.82 -14.30
N THR A 27 -6.77 12.50 -13.17
CA THR A 27 -7.90 13.14 -12.50
C THR A 27 -8.44 14.31 -13.33
N LEU A 28 -7.57 15.21 -13.81
CA LEU A 28 -7.96 16.33 -14.67
C LEU A 28 -8.63 15.87 -15.96
N ALA A 29 -8.07 14.84 -16.61
CA ALA A 29 -8.65 14.28 -17.83
C ALA A 29 -10.04 13.67 -17.57
N ALA A 30 -10.24 12.94 -16.48
CA ALA A 30 -11.52 12.32 -16.12
C ALA A 30 -12.61 13.35 -15.78
N THR A 31 -12.20 14.54 -15.30
CA THR A 31 -13.12 15.62 -14.90
C THR A 31 -13.25 16.73 -15.97
N GLY A 32 -12.56 16.61 -17.10
CA GLY A 32 -12.60 17.60 -18.18
C GLY A 32 -11.85 18.90 -17.91
N HIS A 33 -10.99 18.93 -16.89
CA HIS A 33 -10.16 20.09 -16.59
C HIS A 33 -8.90 20.11 -17.45
N VAL A 34 -8.55 21.28 -17.96
CA VAL A 34 -7.33 21.50 -18.74
C VAL A 34 -6.49 22.56 -18.05
N LEU A 35 -5.24 22.22 -17.74
CA LEU A 35 -4.25 23.14 -17.17
C LEU A 35 -3.01 23.22 -18.06
N PRO A 36 -2.28 24.34 -18.03
CA PRO A 36 -0.95 24.42 -18.64
C PRO A 36 -0.02 23.37 -18.02
N GLU A 37 0.86 22.78 -18.83
CA GLU A 37 1.77 21.72 -18.42
C GLU A 37 2.60 22.09 -17.18
N ALA A 38 3.20 23.28 -17.18
CA ALA A 38 3.98 23.77 -16.07
C ALA A 38 3.17 23.82 -14.74
N ARG A 39 1.86 24.12 -14.85
CA ARG A 39 0.99 24.17 -13.66
C ARG A 39 0.66 22.76 -13.14
N VAL A 40 0.52 21.78 -14.03
CA VAL A 40 0.33 20.37 -13.62
C VAL A 40 1.54 19.87 -12.86
N VAL A 41 2.76 20.11 -13.37
CA VAL A 41 4.00 19.70 -12.70
C VAL A 41 4.13 20.36 -11.33
N GLU A 42 3.87 21.67 -11.24
CA GLU A 42 3.91 22.41 -9.98
C GLU A 42 2.92 21.86 -8.93
N LEU A 43 1.66 21.68 -9.32
CA LEU A 43 0.62 21.17 -8.43
C LEU A 43 0.88 19.73 -7.99
N ALA A 44 1.36 18.88 -8.90
CA ALA A 44 1.73 17.51 -8.57
C ALA A 44 2.86 17.44 -7.53
N ALA A 45 3.89 18.26 -7.69
CA ALA A 45 4.98 18.37 -6.72
C ALA A 45 4.49 18.91 -5.36
N GLU A 46 3.53 19.84 -5.34
CA GLU A 46 2.91 20.30 -4.10
C GLU A 46 2.09 19.21 -3.42
N LEU A 47 1.26 18.46 -4.17
CA LEU A 47 0.47 17.32 -3.65
C LEU A 47 1.37 16.24 -3.05
N GLU A 48 2.49 15.91 -3.72
CA GLU A 48 3.49 14.98 -3.20
C GLU A 48 4.13 15.51 -1.93
N ARG A 49 4.56 16.77 -1.91
CA ARG A 49 5.21 17.41 -0.77
C ARG A 49 4.33 17.46 0.48
N VAL A 50 3.01 17.64 0.33
CA VAL A 50 2.08 17.61 1.47
C VAL A 50 1.65 16.19 1.85
N GLY A 51 2.08 15.16 1.11
CA GLY A 51 1.71 13.77 1.38
C GLY A 51 0.26 13.44 1.04
N ALA A 52 -0.34 14.14 0.07
CA ALA A 52 -1.75 14.00 -0.27
C ALA A 52 -2.09 12.71 -1.04
N GLN A 53 -1.09 12.04 -1.62
CA GLN A 53 -1.31 10.83 -2.41
C GLN A 53 -1.23 9.58 -1.51
N PRO A 54 -2.33 8.82 -1.33
CA PRO A 54 -2.29 7.54 -0.64
C PRO A 54 -1.36 6.55 -1.34
N GLY A 55 -0.57 5.79 -0.58
CA GLY A 55 0.38 4.85 -1.14
C GLY A 55 1.66 5.50 -1.71
N GLY A 56 1.86 6.79 -1.48
CA GLY A 56 3.10 7.51 -1.77
C GLY A 56 4.30 7.02 -0.94
N ALA A 57 5.34 7.83 -0.85
CA ALA A 57 6.52 7.47 -0.05
C ALA A 57 6.15 7.21 1.42
N PRO A 58 6.76 6.20 2.07
CA PRO A 58 6.48 5.91 3.48
C PRO A 58 6.93 7.08 4.36
N GLY A 59 6.17 7.31 5.42
CA GLY A 59 6.44 8.35 6.41
C GLY A 59 5.27 9.30 6.60
N ALA A 60 5.36 10.11 7.65
CA ALA A 60 4.38 11.14 7.93
C ALA A 60 4.66 12.40 7.09
N PRO A 61 3.64 13.20 6.76
CA PRO A 61 3.83 14.53 6.22
C PRO A 61 4.76 15.35 7.12
N VAL A 62 5.68 16.08 6.52
CA VAL A 62 6.63 16.94 7.25
C VAL A 62 5.90 18.01 8.06
N ARG A 63 4.72 18.41 7.60
CA ARG A 63 3.87 19.40 8.28
C ARG A 63 2.40 19.09 7.99
N PHE A 64 1.60 19.05 9.05
CA PHE A 64 0.14 18.98 8.92
C PHE A 64 -0.44 20.37 8.69
N PRO A 65 -1.42 20.47 7.82
CA PRO A 65 -2.07 21.72 7.49
C PRO A 65 -2.90 22.29 8.65
N ASP A 66 -3.53 21.43 9.41
CA ASP A 66 -4.39 21.79 10.53
C ASP A 66 -4.38 20.71 11.63
N ALA A 67 -4.90 21.06 12.80
CA ALA A 67 -4.95 20.18 13.96
C ALA A 67 -5.77 18.90 13.68
N ARG A 68 -6.89 19.01 12.95
CA ARG A 68 -7.75 17.87 12.63
C ARG A 68 -7.03 16.81 11.79
N THR A 69 -6.31 17.24 10.77
CA THR A 69 -5.53 16.33 9.92
C THR A 69 -4.42 15.67 10.73
N ALA A 70 -3.76 16.43 11.63
CA ALA A 70 -2.73 15.89 12.53
C ALA A 70 -3.29 14.83 13.49
N GLU A 71 -4.48 15.05 14.05
CA GLU A 71 -5.18 14.10 14.93
C GLU A 71 -5.64 12.83 14.21
N LEU A 72 -6.07 12.96 12.94
CA LEU A 72 -6.51 11.82 12.13
C LEU A 72 -5.34 10.97 11.62
N TRP A 73 -4.18 11.56 11.41
CA TRP A 73 -3.06 10.88 10.75
C TRP A 73 -2.59 9.59 11.44
N PRO A 74 -2.45 9.53 12.77
CA PRO A 74 -2.05 8.30 13.46
C PRO A 74 -3.03 7.13 13.35
N VAL A 75 -4.30 7.41 13.07
CA VAL A 75 -5.41 6.42 13.02
C VAL A 75 -6.09 6.37 11.65
N ARG A 76 -5.49 7.00 10.64
CA ARG A 76 -6.11 7.20 9.32
C ARG A 76 -6.53 5.90 8.64
N ASP A 77 -5.75 4.83 8.83
CA ASP A 77 -5.99 3.56 8.16
C ASP A 77 -6.89 2.60 8.97
N GLU A 78 -7.43 3.06 10.12
CA GLU A 78 -8.36 2.27 10.93
C GLU A 78 -9.80 2.30 10.41
N SER A 79 -10.14 3.25 9.53
CA SER A 79 -11.46 3.30 8.88
C SER A 79 -11.41 4.03 7.55
N ALA A 80 -12.35 3.70 6.65
CA ALA A 80 -12.50 4.38 5.37
C ALA A 80 -12.77 5.89 5.52
N ALA A 81 -13.53 6.28 6.55
CA ALA A 81 -13.86 7.68 6.82
C ALA A 81 -12.63 8.48 7.28
N ALA A 82 -11.82 7.92 8.19
CA ALA A 82 -10.59 8.56 8.67
C ALA A 82 -9.56 8.69 7.54
N HIS A 83 -9.40 7.63 6.74
CA HIS A 83 -8.49 7.63 5.60
C HIS A 83 -8.85 8.73 4.59
N ARG A 84 -10.13 8.77 4.16
CA ARG A 84 -10.60 9.81 3.24
C ARG A 84 -10.39 11.21 3.82
N ALA A 85 -10.79 11.44 5.08
CA ALA A 85 -10.67 12.75 5.71
C ALA A 85 -9.21 13.22 5.86
N ALA A 86 -8.28 12.30 6.20
CA ALA A 86 -6.86 12.63 6.33
C ALA A 86 -6.26 13.05 4.98
N TYR A 87 -6.43 12.23 3.94
CA TYR A 87 -5.83 12.49 2.63
C TYR A 87 -6.49 13.64 1.87
N THR A 88 -7.83 13.80 1.92
CA THR A 88 -8.49 14.97 1.35
C THR A 88 -8.18 16.24 2.15
N GLY A 89 -7.99 16.14 3.46
CA GLY A 89 -7.50 17.24 4.29
C GLY A 89 -6.13 17.73 3.82
N LEU A 90 -5.19 16.83 3.57
CA LEU A 90 -3.87 17.16 3.02
C LEU A 90 -3.98 17.80 1.64
N SER A 91 -4.75 17.22 0.72
CA SER A 91 -4.87 17.74 -0.64
C SER A 91 -5.46 19.15 -0.72
N ARG A 92 -6.39 19.52 0.20
CA ARG A 92 -7.00 20.85 0.26
C ARG A 92 -6.04 22.00 0.58
N HIS A 93 -4.81 21.68 0.96
CA HIS A 93 -3.75 22.69 1.09
C HIS A 93 -3.09 23.07 -0.22
N VAL A 94 -3.37 22.32 -1.28
CA VAL A 94 -2.91 22.64 -2.64
C VAL A 94 -4.04 23.35 -3.38
N PRO A 95 -3.81 24.56 -3.90
CA PRO A 95 -4.87 25.36 -4.54
C PRO A 95 -5.21 24.81 -5.93
N LEU A 96 -6.05 23.78 -5.98
CA LEU A 96 -6.57 23.22 -7.21
C LEU A 96 -7.62 24.16 -7.83
N PRO A 97 -7.84 24.07 -9.16
CA PRO A 97 -8.78 24.97 -9.85
C PRO A 97 -10.25 24.73 -9.48
N ASP A 98 -10.58 23.60 -8.91
CA ASP A 98 -11.92 23.24 -8.45
C ASP A 98 -11.81 22.38 -7.17
N ASP A 99 -12.59 22.71 -6.15
CA ASP A 99 -12.61 21.98 -4.89
C ASP A 99 -13.07 20.51 -5.05
N ALA A 100 -13.87 20.20 -6.06
CA ALA A 100 -14.28 18.84 -6.37
C ALA A 100 -13.10 17.93 -6.72
N LEU A 101 -12.00 18.49 -7.24
CA LEU A 101 -10.82 17.73 -7.61
C LEU A 101 -10.14 17.02 -6.43
N HIS A 102 -10.28 17.53 -5.20
CA HIS A 102 -9.74 16.86 -4.01
C HIS A 102 -10.40 15.50 -3.78
N GLU A 103 -11.69 15.41 -3.99
CA GLU A 103 -12.44 14.16 -3.88
C GLU A 103 -12.18 13.22 -5.07
N GLU A 104 -12.02 13.76 -6.27
CA GLU A 104 -11.71 12.98 -7.46
C GLU A 104 -10.28 12.42 -7.43
N LEU A 105 -9.31 13.17 -6.89
CA LEU A 105 -7.97 12.67 -6.60
C LEU A 105 -8.03 11.50 -5.63
N TYR A 106 -8.82 11.64 -4.55
CA TYR A 106 -9.02 10.55 -3.61
C TYR A 106 -9.72 9.35 -4.27
N ALA A 107 -10.74 9.56 -5.09
CA ALA A 107 -11.42 8.49 -5.82
C ALA A 107 -10.49 7.77 -6.81
N ARG A 108 -9.56 8.50 -7.44
CA ARG A 108 -8.64 7.93 -8.42
C ARG A 108 -7.66 6.91 -7.81
N HIS A 109 -7.12 7.15 -6.61
CA HIS A 109 -6.19 6.20 -6.00
C HIS A 109 -6.84 4.84 -5.67
N MET A 110 -8.16 4.77 -5.59
CA MET A 110 -8.88 3.51 -5.37
C MET A 110 -9.12 2.72 -6.66
N ARG A 111 -8.80 3.31 -7.84
CA ARG A 111 -8.98 2.65 -9.14
C ARG A 111 -7.78 1.79 -9.51
N PRO A 112 -8.00 0.63 -10.13
CA PRO A 112 -6.91 -0.26 -10.56
C PRO A 112 -5.86 0.41 -11.45
N GLU A 113 -6.27 1.34 -12.31
CA GLU A 113 -5.40 2.04 -13.26
C GLU A 113 -4.33 2.91 -12.58
N GLY A 114 -4.56 3.30 -11.32
CA GLY A 114 -3.61 4.05 -10.51
C GLY A 114 -2.48 3.20 -9.93
N TRP A 115 -2.52 1.87 -10.09
CA TRP A 115 -1.56 0.97 -9.47
C TRP A 115 -0.78 0.16 -10.49
N ARG A 116 0.50 -0.07 -10.23
CA ARG A 116 1.40 -0.83 -11.10
C ARG A 116 2.07 -1.93 -10.28
N PRO A 117 1.90 -3.21 -10.66
CA PRO A 117 2.64 -4.30 -10.05
C PRO A 117 4.14 -4.13 -10.25
N TYR A 118 4.93 -4.49 -9.25
CA TYR A 118 6.36 -4.65 -9.48
C TYR A 118 6.61 -5.81 -10.45
N PRO A 119 7.67 -5.73 -11.29
CA PRO A 119 7.86 -6.65 -12.40
C PRO A 119 7.93 -8.12 -12.00
N ASP A 120 8.42 -8.43 -10.81
CA ASP A 120 8.57 -9.79 -10.29
C ASP A 120 7.42 -10.24 -9.37
N ALA A 121 6.41 -9.41 -9.14
CA ALA A 121 5.32 -9.73 -8.22
C ALA A 121 4.56 -10.99 -8.63
N HIS A 122 4.14 -11.07 -9.90
CA HIS A 122 3.41 -12.22 -10.42
C HIS A 122 4.22 -13.52 -10.30
N ASP A 123 5.49 -13.50 -10.75
CA ASP A 123 6.36 -14.67 -10.75
C ASP A 123 6.63 -15.18 -9.33
N VAL A 124 6.84 -14.25 -8.38
CA VAL A 124 7.08 -14.61 -6.98
C VAL A 124 5.84 -15.20 -6.34
N LEU A 125 4.67 -14.61 -6.53
CA LEU A 125 3.41 -15.15 -6.01
C LEU A 125 3.10 -16.53 -6.60
N ALA A 126 3.26 -16.70 -7.91
CA ALA A 126 3.11 -17.99 -8.58
C ALA A 126 4.13 -19.02 -8.05
N GLY A 127 5.38 -18.60 -7.83
CA GLY A 127 6.44 -19.43 -7.28
C GLY A 127 6.18 -19.90 -5.86
N LEU A 128 5.58 -19.06 -5.01
CA LEU A 128 5.15 -19.43 -3.65
C LEU A 128 4.01 -20.46 -3.69
N ARG A 129 3.01 -20.21 -4.54
CA ARG A 129 1.90 -21.14 -4.73
C ARG A 129 2.36 -22.53 -5.22
N ALA A 130 3.32 -22.58 -6.16
CA ALA A 130 3.91 -23.83 -6.65
C ALA A 130 4.64 -24.61 -5.54
N ARG A 131 5.10 -23.95 -4.49
CA ARG A 131 5.72 -24.53 -3.30
C ARG A 131 4.71 -24.92 -2.20
N GLY A 132 3.42 -24.70 -2.42
CA GLY A 132 2.39 -24.93 -1.42
C GLY A 132 2.43 -23.94 -0.25
N VAL A 133 3.10 -22.79 -0.42
CA VAL A 133 3.18 -21.71 0.57
C VAL A 133 1.93 -20.85 0.47
N ARG A 134 1.28 -20.60 1.59
CA ARG A 134 0.10 -19.72 1.64
C ARG A 134 0.50 -18.26 1.57
N VAL A 135 -0.29 -17.47 0.89
CA VAL A 135 -0.03 -16.04 0.68
C VAL A 135 -1.16 -15.20 1.28
N GLY A 136 -0.81 -14.29 2.17
CA GLY A 136 -1.71 -13.27 2.67
C GLY A 136 -1.27 -11.87 2.30
N VAL A 137 -2.21 -10.93 2.22
CA VAL A 137 -1.93 -9.50 2.12
C VAL A 137 -2.36 -8.82 3.41
N VAL A 138 -1.44 -8.07 4.04
CA VAL A 138 -1.71 -7.30 5.28
C VAL A 138 -1.35 -5.85 5.02
N SER A 139 -2.34 -4.97 4.95
CA SER A 139 -2.10 -3.60 4.52
C SER A 139 -2.83 -2.56 5.35
N ASN A 140 -2.15 -1.44 5.60
CA ASN A 140 -2.74 -0.23 6.15
C ASN A 140 -3.40 0.55 5.00
N VAL A 141 -4.72 0.43 4.90
CA VAL A 141 -5.53 1.06 3.85
C VAL A 141 -6.93 1.39 4.37
N GLY A 142 -7.57 2.38 3.76
CA GLY A 142 -8.94 2.76 4.09
C GLY A 142 -9.99 2.31 3.06
N TRP A 143 -9.66 1.34 2.18
CA TRP A 143 -10.54 0.92 1.08
C TRP A 143 -10.23 -0.51 0.62
N ASP A 144 -11.16 -1.13 -0.13
CA ASP A 144 -10.99 -2.50 -0.64
C ASP A 144 -10.03 -2.55 -1.83
N ILE A 145 -8.84 -3.12 -1.62
CA ILE A 145 -7.79 -3.27 -2.64
C ILE A 145 -7.98 -4.51 -3.54
N ARG A 146 -8.89 -5.42 -3.23
CA ARG A 146 -9.10 -6.67 -3.99
C ARG A 146 -9.41 -6.40 -5.49
N PRO A 147 -10.16 -5.33 -5.87
CA PRO A 147 -10.35 -4.98 -7.28
C PRO A 147 -9.05 -4.69 -8.02
N VAL A 148 -8.06 -4.08 -7.35
CA VAL A 148 -6.72 -3.83 -7.93
C VAL A 148 -6.01 -5.16 -8.19
N PHE A 149 -5.99 -6.06 -7.21
CA PHE A 149 -5.37 -7.39 -7.39
C PHE A 149 -6.01 -8.18 -8.53
N ARG A 150 -7.35 -8.15 -8.63
CA ARG A 150 -8.07 -8.80 -9.74
C ARG A 150 -7.72 -8.22 -11.09
N ALA A 151 -7.69 -6.90 -11.21
CA ALA A 151 -7.36 -6.23 -12.47
C ALA A 151 -5.96 -6.55 -12.98
N HIS A 152 -5.01 -6.79 -12.06
CA HIS A 152 -3.63 -7.14 -12.38
C HIS A 152 -3.34 -8.66 -12.36
N GLY A 153 -4.36 -9.51 -12.21
CA GLY A 153 -4.20 -10.98 -12.24
C GLY A 153 -3.48 -11.56 -11.03
N LEU A 154 -3.37 -10.81 -9.92
CA LEU A 154 -2.66 -11.23 -8.71
C LEU A 154 -3.57 -11.90 -7.67
N ASP A 155 -4.88 -11.64 -7.74
CA ASP A 155 -5.87 -12.12 -6.78
C ASP A 155 -5.89 -13.66 -6.66
N ALA A 156 -5.67 -14.37 -7.76
CA ALA A 156 -5.64 -15.82 -7.81
C ALA A 156 -4.53 -16.46 -6.96
N PHE A 157 -3.54 -15.70 -6.53
CA PHE A 157 -2.43 -16.17 -5.71
C PHE A 157 -2.59 -15.84 -4.23
N VAL A 158 -3.58 -15.03 -3.85
CA VAL A 158 -3.78 -14.54 -2.48
C VAL A 158 -4.85 -15.38 -1.78
N ASP A 159 -4.49 -16.02 -0.68
CA ASP A 159 -5.39 -16.86 0.11
C ASP A 159 -6.22 -16.05 1.11
N ALA A 160 -5.69 -14.92 1.61
CA ALA A 160 -6.39 -14.04 2.53
C ALA A 160 -5.95 -12.57 2.43
N TYR A 161 -6.90 -11.66 2.66
CA TYR A 161 -6.64 -10.22 2.82
C TYR A 161 -6.98 -9.79 4.25
N THR A 162 -6.09 -9.03 4.86
CA THR A 162 -6.27 -8.43 6.18
C THR A 162 -6.03 -6.93 6.03
N LEU A 163 -7.13 -6.20 5.84
CA LEU A 163 -7.10 -4.77 5.56
C LEU A 163 -7.45 -3.99 6.83
N SER A 164 -6.62 -3.05 7.21
CA SER A 164 -6.71 -2.35 8.51
C SER A 164 -8.09 -1.75 8.77
N PHE A 165 -8.70 -1.12 7.75
CA PHE A 165 -10.02 -0.49 7.88
C PHE A 165 -11.17 -1.48 8.17
N GLU A 166 -11.03 -2.75 7.79
CA GLU A 166 -12.02 -3.81 8.08
C GLU A 166 -11.95 -4.26 9.55
N HIS A 167 -10.81 -4.02 10.22
CA HIS A 167 -10.55 -4.49 11.59
C HIS A 167 -10.46 -3.35 12.62
N GLY A 168 -10.45 -2.08 12.19
CA GLY A 168 -10.25 -0.94 13.08
C GLY A 168 -8.87 -0.93 13.77
N VAL A 169 -7.88 -1.54 13.14
CA VAL A 169 -6.51 -1.71 13.66
C VAL A 169 -5.53 -1.64 12.51
N GLN A 170 -4.45 -0.90 12.66
CA GLN A 170 -3.41 -0.76 11.64
C GLN A 170 -2.04 -1.28 12.12
N LYS A 171 -1.18 -1.70 11.20
CA LYS A 171 0.24 -1.98 11.47
C LYS A 171 0.90 -0.73 12.10
N PRO A 172 1.78 -0.87 13.11
CA PRO A 172 2.46 -2.09 13.55
C PRO A 172 1.74 -2.90 14.64
N ASP A 173 0.47 -2.67 14.94
CA ASP A 173 -0.25 -3.39 15.98
C ASP A 173 -0.25 -4.89 15.69
N ALA A 174 0.22 -5.70 16.65
CA ALA A 174 0.34 -7.14 16.53
C ALA A 174 -1.01 -7.86 16.26
N ARG A 175 -2.14 -7.24 16.66
CA ARG A 175 -3.48 -7.79 16.44
C ARG A 175 -3.80 -7.95 14.95
N LEU A 176 -3.34 -7.03 14.08
CA LEU A 176 -3.58 -7.14 12.65
C LEU A 176 -2.84 -8.33 12.05
N PHE A 177 -1.58 -8.56 12.43
CA PHE A 177 -0.80 -9.71 12.00
C PHE A 177 -1.33 -11.02 12.57
N ALA A 178 -1.81 -11.02 13.84
CA ALA A 178 -2.43 -12.19 14.44
C ALA A 178 -3.71 -12.61 13.68
N THR A 179 -4.52 -11.62 13.26
CA THR A 179 -5.68 -11.86 12.40
C THR A 179 -5.27 -12.51 11.09
N ALA A 180 -4.24 -11.98 10.41
CA ALA A 180 -3.74 -12.52 9.15
C ALA A 180 -3.23 -13.98 9.31
N CYS A 181 -2.45 -14.25 10.34
CA CYS A 181 -1.99 -15.60 10.65
C CYS A 181 -3.17 -16.53 10.92
N GLY A 182 -4.17 -16.08 11.69
CA GLY A 182 -5.37 -16.85 12.00
C GLY A 182 -6.18 -17.23 10.75
N LEU A 183 -6.41 -16.29 9.84
CA LEU A 183 -7.10 -16.53 8.57
C LEU A 183 -6.39 -17.57 7.69
N LEU A 184 -5.07 -17.62 7.78
CA LEU A 184 -4.24 -18.57 7.03
C LEU A 184 -3.94 -19.84 7.81
N GLY A 185 -4.42 -20.00 9.07
CA GLY A 185 -4.10 -21.14 9.93
C GLY A 185 -2.59 -21.30 10.13
N ALA A 186 -1.85 -20.19 10.29
CA ALA A 186 -0.40 -20.15 10.41
C ALA A 186 0.03 -19.68 11.81
N SER A 187 1.23 -20.12 12.25
CA SER A 187 1.89 -19.56 13.42
C SER A 187 2.90 -18.48 13.01
N GLY A 188 3.19 -17.54 13.92
CA GLY A 188 4.21 -16.52 13.68
C GLY A 188 5.57 -17.09 13.24
N PRO A 189 6.15 -18.07 13.96
CA PRO A 189 7.43 -18.67 13.57
C PRO A 189 7.47 -19.36 12.19
N GLU A 190 6.32 -19.74 11.62
CA GLU A 190 6.20 -20.32 10.28
C GLU A 190 5.83 -19.27 9.20
N THR A 191 5.81 -17.98 9.58
CA THR A 191 5.37 -16.88 8.73
C THR A 191 6.51 -15.91 8.45
N LEU A 192 6.65 -15.53 7.18
CA LEU A 192 7.51 -14.45 6.73
C LEU A 192 6.64 -13.23 6.39
N MET A 193 6.89 -12.08 7.00
CA MET A 193 6.34 -10.80 6.57
C MET A 193 7.29 -10.13 5.57
N VAL A 194 6.77 -9.68 4.45
CA VAL A 194 7.49 -8.94 3.41
C VAL A 194 6.83 -7.57 3.26
N GLY A 195 7.60 -6.50 3.46
CA GLY A 195 7.10 -5.13 3.38
C GLY A 195 8.19 -4.12 3.13
N ASP A 196 7.82 -2.85 2.93
CA ASP A 196 8.75 -1.76 2.68
C ASP A 196 8.92 -0.81 3.88
N SER A 197 8.00 -0.87 4.84
CA SER A 197 8.02 -0.02 6.04
C SER A 197 8.59 -0.76 7.25
N ARG A 198 9.77 -0.32 7.72
CA ARG A 198 10.37 -0.90 8.94
C ARG A 198 9.51 -0.68 10.17
N GLU A 199 8.82 0.47 10.25
CA GLU A 199 7.93 0.80 11.36
C GLU A 199 6.66 -0.06 11.33
N ALA A 200 5.92 -0.05 10.21
CA ALA A 200 4.66 -0.75 10.10
C ALA A 200 4.85 -2.27 10.02
N ASP A 201 5.65 -2.76 9.06
CA ASP A 201 5.76 -4.20 8.77
C ASP A 201 6.62 -4.94 9.79
N GLY A 202 7.58 -4.22 10.40
CA GLY A 202 8.42 -4.75 11.47
C GLY A 202 7.63 -5.21 12.70
N GLY A 203 6.41 -4.71 12.89
CA GLY A 203 5.50 -5.14 13.97
C GLY A 203 5.17 -6.63 13.96
N ALA A 204 5.28 -7.31 12.80
CA ALA A 204 5.08 -8.75 12.69
C ALA A 204 6.05 -9.57 13.56
N SER A 205 7.22 -9.03 13.86
CA SER A 205 8.22 -9.68 14.73
C SER A 205 7.72 -9.93 16.15
N ALA A 206 6.73 -9.16 16.63
CA ALA A 206 6.12 -9.37 17.94
C ALA A 206 5.40 -10.73 18.05
N LEU A 207 5.02 -11.34 16.92
CA LEU A 207 4.44 -12.70 16.86
C LEU A 207 5.49 -13.79 16.56
N GLY A 208 6.77 -13.42 16.46
CA GLY A 208 7.85 -14.33 16.06
C GLY A 208 7.94 -14.56 14.56
N CYS A 209 7.25 -13.74 13.72
CA CYS A 209 7.41 -13.78 12.28
C CYS A 209 8.83 -13.35 11.89
N ALA A 210 9.41 -14.02 10.89
CA ALA A 210 10.55 -13.46 10.17
C ALA A 210 10.08 -12.24 9.37
N VAL A 211 10.96 -11.25 9.16
CA VAL A 211 10.64 -10.05 8.39
C VAL A 211 11.70 -9.82 7.33
N HIS A 212 11.26 -9.60 6.10
CA HIS A 212 12.10 -9.21 4.97
C HIS A 212 11.65 -7.85 4.43
N PHE A 213 12.58 -6.91 4.34
CA PHE A 213 12.29 -5.57 3.83
C PHE A 213 12.72 -5.44 2.37
N VAL A 214 11.83 -4.87 1.58
CA VAL A 214 12.10 -4.42 0.21
C VAL A 214 12.22 -2.91 0.16
N GLU A 215 12.88 -2.39 -0.88
CA GLU A 215 13.03 -0.95 -1.03
C GLU A 215 11.79 -0.33 -1.67
N HIS A 216 11.35 0.81 -1.14
CA HIS A 216 10.26 1.61 -1.67
C HIS A 216 10.74 2.46 -2.85
N LEU A 217 10.93 1.85 -4.01
CA LEU A 217 11.43 2.49 -5.22
C LEU A 217 10.37 2.54 -6.33
N PRO A 218 10.53 3.42 -7.33
CA PRO A 218 9.74 3.34 -8.55
C PRO A 218 9.82 1.93 -9.18
N VAL A 219 8.74 1.51 -9.84
CA VAL A 219 8.63 0.17 -10.45
C VAL A 219 9.82 -0.14 -11.37
N THR A 220 10.25 0.84 -12.17
CA THR A 220 11.39 0.71 -13.08
C THR A 220 12.75 0.55 -12.39
N SER A 221 12.84 0.98 -11.14
CA SER A 221 14.09 0.94 -10.35
C SER A 221 14.19 -0.30 -9.45
N ARG A 222 13.13 -1.13 -9.37
CA ARG A 222 13.10 -2.37 -8.58
C ARG A 222 12.59 -3.57 -9.40
N PRO A 223 13.35 -4.04 -10.39
CA PRO A 223 12.89 -5.09 -11.31
C PRO A 223 12.81 -6.50 -10.69
N ALA A 224 13.48 -6.75 -9.58
CA ALA A 224 13.61 -8.08 -8.97
C ALA A 224 13.68 -8.04 -7.42
N GLY A 225 13.04 -7.07 -6.78
CA GLY A 225 13.12 -6.87 -5.34
C GLY A 225 12.43 -7.95 -4.49
N LEU A 226 11.46 -8.66 -5.06
CA LEU A 226 10.72 -9.73 -4.37
C LEU A 226 11.34 -11.13 -4.57
N ARG A 227 12.18 -11.35 -5.59
CA ARG A 227 12.79 -12.67 -5.86
C ARG A 227 13.52 -13.30 -4.67
N PRO A 228 14.22 -12.56 -3.79
CA PRO A 228 14.85 -13.14 -2.60
C PRO A 228 13.88 -13.91 -1.69
N VAL A 229 12.58 -13.57 -1.70
CA VAL A 229 11.55 -14.25 -0.89
C VAL A 229 11.48 -15.75 -1.20
N LEU A 230 11.62 -16.14 -2.46
CA LEU A 230 11.63 -17.57 -2.84
C LEU A 230 12.80 -18.31 -2.20
N GLY A 231 13.99 -17.70 -2.22
CA GLY A 231 15.17 -18.28 -1.58
C GLY A 231 15.05 -18.39 -0.06
N LEU A 232 14.39 -17.42 0.60
CA LEU A 232 14.14 -17.47 2.05
C LEU A 232 13.19 -18.62 2.43
N VAL A 233 12.19 -18.89 1.61
CA VAL A 233 11.29 -20.02 1.79
C VAL A 233 12.03 -21.34 1.59
N ASP A 234 12.83 -21.47 0.54
CA ASP A 234 13.59 -22.67 0.22
C ASP A 234 14.67 -22.98 1.28
N ALA A 235 15.31 -21.96 1.86
CA ALA A 235 16.32 -22.13 2.91
C ALA A 235 15.75 -22.59 4.27
N GLY A 236 14.44 -22.43 4.46
CA GLY A 236 13.72 -22.88 5.66
C GLY A 236 13.08 -24.26 5.52
N ALA A 237 13.20 -24.87 4.34
CA ALA A 237 12.56 -26.16 4.03
C ALA A 237 13.33 -27.37 4.60
#